data_8e0f9f8e70fa9f6b87f9c88be4520eab
#
_entry.id   8e0f9f8e70fa9f6b87f9c88be4520eab
#
_cell.length_a   1.000
_cell.length_b   1.000
_cell.length_c   1.000
_cell.angle_alpha   90.00
_cell.angle_beta   90.00
_cell.angle_gamma   90.00
#
_symmetry.space_group_name_H-M   'P 1'
#
loop_
_entity.id
_entity.type
_entity.pdbx_description
1 polymer ?
#
loop_
_entity_poly.entity_id
_entity_poly.type
_entity_poly.pdbx_seq_one_letter_code
_entity_poly.pdbx_strand_id
1 'polypeptide(L)'
;MKFAISAIGDQQVPRSRVALLQHVLVTYASETNKVISVWACFADSDLAYRPHPSSSSVADIMKHQLLSERRFFAEFLGVPEVPAEEVLPRELAVEDLSKRMVELAVPRLGFMAERDEEWWRTVVPFFDTRRERIWIFWRRVLHTAHHHTQLTVYLRLLGKPVPATYGPTADVSWQGADPTTTVEAAGRPGKTSGD
;
A
#
# COMPACT_ATOMS: atom_id res chain seq x y z
N MET A 1 1.08 9.26 -19.98
CA MET A 1 1.20 9.39 -18.51
C MET A 1 1.24 7.99 -17.89
N LYS A 2 2.18 7.66 -17.01
CA LYS A 2 2.15 6.37 -16.30
C LYS A 2 1.17 6.50 -15.14
N PHE A 3 0.03 5.85 -15.22
CA PHE A 3 -0.98 5.89 -14.16
C PHE A 3 -0.79 4.82 -13.07
N ALA A 4 0.18 3.94 -13.23
CA ALA A 4 0.56 2.96 -12.23
C ALA A 4 2.10 2.92 -12.09
N ILE A 5 2.59 2.78 -10.87
CA ILE A 5 4.01 2.82 -10.51
C ILE A 5 4.37 1.48 -9.87
N SER A 6 5.46 0.88 -10.35
CA SER A 6 6.13 -0.26 -9.72
C SER A 6 7.30 0.25 -8.88
N ALA A 7 7.02 0.76 -7.69
CA ALA A 7 8.06 1.24 -6.78
C ALA A 7 8.83 0.07 -6.13
N ILE A 8 8.16 -1.09 -5.98
CA ILE A 8 8.76 -2.36 -5.59
C ILE A 8 8.62 -3.30 -6.78
N GLY A 9 9.73 -3.63 -7.44
CA GLY A 9 9.76 -4.56 -8.57
C GLY A 9 9.77 -6.03 -8.14
N ASP A 10 9.45 -6.94 -9.06
CA ASP A 10 9.38 -8.40 -8.77
C ASP A 10 10.69 -8.95 -8.21
N GLN A 11 11.84 -8.46 -8.67
CA GLN A 11 13.16 -8.87 -8.17
C GLN A 11 13.43 -8.42 -6.72
N GLN A 12 12.67 -7.50 -6.19
CA GLN A 12 12.76 -7.03 -4.80
C GLN A 12 11.83 -7.82 -3.86
N VAL A 13 10.93 -8.65 -4.41
CA VAL A 13 10.07 -9.52 -3.63
C VAL A 13 10.81 -10.83 -3.36
N PRO A 14 11.23 -11.10 -2.13
CA PRO A 14 11.99 -12.29 -1.81
C PRO A 14 11.12 -13.55 -1.95
N ARG A 15 11.77 -14.71 -2.08
CA ARG A 15 11.07 -16.00 -2.02
C ARG A 15 10.69 -16.31 -0.58
N SER A 16 9.42 -16.64 -0.36
CA SER A 16 8.95 -17.11 0.92
C SER A 16 9.56 -18.47 1.27
N ARG A 17 10.01 -18.64 2.52
CA ARG A 17 10.42 -19.94 3.08
C ARG A 17 9.33 -21.00 2.95
N VAL A 18 8.05 -20.59 3.01
CA VAL A 18 6.88 -21.44 2.77
C VAL A 18 6.29 -21.10 1.42
N ALA A 19 6.47 -21.99 0.44
CA ALA A 19 6.06 -21.74 -0.95
C ALA A 19 4.58 -21.35 -1.07
N LEU A 20 3.70 -21.97 -0.28
CA LEU A 20 2.26 -21.66 -0.26
C LEU A 20 1.99 -20.19 0.14
N LEU A 21 2.88 -19.56 0.91
CA LEU A 21 2.72 -18.18 1.39
C LEU A 21 3.42 -17.13 0.51
N GLN A 22 3.95 -17.53 -0.66
CA GLN A 22 4.55 -16.57 -1.60
C GLN A 22 3.58 -15.45 -1.98
N HIS A 23 2.29 -15.77 -2.14
CA HIS A 23 1.26 -14.80 -2.47
C HIS A 23 1.11 -13.68 -1.41
N VAL A 24 1.45 -13.93 -0.15
CA VAL A 24 1.43 -12.92 0.93
C VAL A 24 2.40 -11.79 0.61
N LEU A 25 3.63 -12.14 0.21
CA LEU A 25 4.68 -11.17 -0.11
C LEU A 25 4.37 -10.42 -1.41
N VAL A 26 3.94 -11.16 -2.44
CA VAL A 26 3.54 -10.58 -3.73
C VAL A 26 2.39 -9.59 -3.55
N THR A 27 1.37 -9.98 -2.78
CA THR A 27 0.22 -9.09 -2.53
C THR A 27 0.64 -7.85 -1.75
N TYR A 28 1.48 -7.98 -0.72
CA TYR A 28 1.94 -6.83 0.05
C TYR A 28 2.71 -5.82 -0.81
N ALA A 29 3.63 -6.30 -1.66
CA ALA A 29 4.36 -5.46 -2.60
C ALA A 29 3.42 -4.79 -3.62
N SER A 30 2.49 -5.56 -4.19
CA SER A 30 1.49 -5.05 -5.13
C SER A 30 0.59 -3.97 -4.50
N GLU A 31 0.09 -4.18 -3.28
CA GLU A 31 -0.73 -3.18 -2.58
C GLU A 31 0.06 -1.92 -2.24
N THR A 32 1.34 -2.05 -1.86
CA THR A 32 2.23 -0.90 -1.67
C THR A 32 2.38 -0.10 -2.97
N ASN A 33 2.61 -0.76 -4.11
CA ASN A 33 2.69 -0.12 -5.41
C ASN A 33 1.39 0.61 -5.80
N LYS A 34 0.23 0.03 -5.47
CA LYS A 34 -1.07 0.69 -5.71
C LYS A 34 -1.23 1.95 -4.87
N VAL A 35 -0.82 1.91 -3.59
CA VAL A 35 -0.80 3.10 -2.73
C VAL A 35 0.05 4.21 -3.35
N ILE A 36 1.29 3.89 -3.76
CA ILE A 36 2.21 4.85 -4.39
C ILE A 36 1.61 5.41 -5.68
N SER A 37 0.96 4.57 -6.50
CA SER A 37 0.31 4.99 -7.74
C SER A 37 -0.79 6.01 -7.50
N VAL A 38 -1.57 5.84 -6.44
CA VAL A 38 -2.63 6.78 -6.05
C VAL A 38 -2.02 8.07 -5.48
N TRP A 39 -1.03 7.95 -4.60
CA TRP A 39 -0.38 9.11 -3.99
C TRP A 39 0.28 10.02 -5.03
N ALA A 40 0.97 9.43 -6.01
CA ALA A 40 1.64 10.15 -7.08
C ALA A 40 0.71 10.98 -7.98
N CYS A 41 -0.61 10.80 -7.90
CA CYS A 41 -1.58 11.62 -8.60
C CYS A 41 -1.93 12.93 -7.88
N PHE A 42 -1.52 13.09 -6.61
CA PHE A 42 -1.65 14.33 -5.86
C PHE A 42 -0.41 15.23 -6.06
N ALA A 43 -0.63 16.54 -6.00
CA ALA A 43 0.43 17.51 -5.80
C ALA A 43 0.51 17.89 -4.31
N ASP A 44 1.61 18.48 -3.89
CA ASP A 44 1.77 18.92 -2.48
C ASP A 44 0.69 19.95 -2.08
N SER A 45 0.23 20.77 -3.02
CA SER A 45 -0.90 21.69 -2.82
C SER A 45 -2.21 21.00 -2.48
N ASP A 46 -2.37 19.70 -2.80
CA ASP A 46 -3.58 18.93 -2.49
C ASP A 46 -3.56 18.34 -1.08
N LEU A 47 -2.43 18.33 -0.40
CA LEU A 47 -2.26 17.66 0.90
C LEU A 47 -3.25 18.14 1.97
N ALA A 48 -3.65 19.41 1.92
CA ALA A 48 -4.64 20.00 2.83
C ALA A 48 -6.09 19.71 2.42
N TYR A 49 -6.33 19.18 1.20
CA TYR A 49 -7.68 18.94 0.71
C TYR A 49 -8.44 17.92 1.55
N ARG A 50 -9.69 18.24 1.86
CA ARG A 50 -10.69 17.35 2.48
C ARG A 50 -12.06 17.62 1.86
N PRO A 51 -12.84 16.58 1.51
CA PRO A 51 -14.14 16.78 0.84
C PRO A 51 -15.23 17.30 1.78
N HIS A 52 -15.04 17.18 3.08
CA HIS A 52 -15.97 17.64 4.12
C HIS A 52 -15.18 18.05 5.37
N PRO A 53 -15.64 19.05 6.16
CA PRO A 53 -14.94 19.46 7.39
C PRO A 53 -14.63 18.34 8.38
N SER A 54 -15.49 17.32 8.45
CA SER A 54 -15.30 16.14 9.30
C SER A 54 -14.49 15.02 8.65
N SER A 55 -14.05 15.16 7.39
CA SER A 55 -13.20 14.17 6.73
C SER A 55 -11.73 14.43 7.04
N SER A 56 -10.92 13.37 7.04
CA SER A 56 -9.47 13.48 7.05
C SER A 56 -8.98 14.14 5.76
N SER A 57 -7.92 14.93 5.85
CA SER A 57 -7.26 15.47 4.66
C SER A 57 -6.46 14.39 3.92
N VAL A 58 -6.01 14.68 2.71
CA VAL A 58 -5.10 13.82 1.96
C VAL A 58 -3.85 13.51 2.80
N ALA A 59 -3.21 14.54 3.38
CA ALA A 59 -2.05 14.36 4.24
C ALA A 59 -2.34 13.50 5.47
N ASP A 60 -3.50 13.67 6.10
CA ASP A 60 -3.88 12.90 7.28
C ASP A 60 -4.02 11.41 6.94
N ILE A 61 -4.60 11.08 5.77
CA ILE A 61 -4.74 9.70 5.31
C ILE A 61 -3.37 9.09 4.99
N MET A 62 -2.49 9.81 4.29
CA MET A 62 -1.14 9.33 3.95
C MET A 62 -0.32 9.07 5.21
N LYS A 63 -0.29 10.03 6.16
CA LYS A 63 0.36 9.85 7.47
C LYS A 63 -0.23 8.67 8.25
N HIS A 64 -1.55 8.57 8.27
CA HIS A 64 -2.23 7.45 8.94
C HIS A 64 -1.83 6.10 8.34
N GLN A 65 -1.71 6.00 7.02
CA GLN A 65 -1.27 4.74 6.40
C GLN A 65 0.14 4.34 6.85
N LEU A 66 1.09 5.27 6.88
CA LEU A 66 2.46 5.01 7.35
C LEU A 66 2.50 4.59 8.83
N LEU A 67 1.90 5.39 9.71
CA LEU A 67 1.92 5.17 11.16
C LEU A 67 1.17 3.91 11.58
N SER A 68 -0.02 3.70 11.00
CA SER A 68 -0.85 2.54 11.28
C SER A 68 -0.19 1.25 10.77
N GLU A 69 0.47 1.29 9.61
CA GLU A 69 1.17 0.13 9.08
C GLU A 69 2.37 -0.25 9.96
N ARG A 70 3.20 0.73 10.33
CA ARG A 70 4.28 0.52 11.29
C ARG A 70 3.76 -0.12 12.58
N ARG A 71 2.66 0.40 13.12
CA ARG A 71 2.05 -0.14 14.34
C ARG A 71 1.64 -1.59 14.18
N PHE A 72 0.96 -1.95 13.10
CA PHE A 72 0.53 -3.33 12.84
C PHE A 72 1.71 -4.28 12.72
N PHE A 73 2.74 -3.89 11.98
CA PHE A 73 3.92 -4.73 11.79
C PHE A 73 4.72 -4.89 13.08
N ALA A 74 4.94 -3.82 13.84
CA ALA A 74 5.66 -3.89 15.09
C ALA A 74 4.89 -4.63 16.19
N GLU A 75 3.67 -4.14 16.50
CA GLU A 75 2.97 -4.57 17.72
C GLU A 75 2.30 -5.94 17.57
N PHE A 76 1.79 -6.27 16.38
CA PHE A 76 1.03 -7.50 16.19
C PHE A 76 1.79 -8.58 15.40
N LEU A 77 2.61 -8.18 14.44
CA LEU A 77 3.39 -9.13 13.65
C LEU A 77 4.80 -9.33 14.19
N GLY A 78 5.28 -8.45 15.07
CA GLY A 78 6.61 -8.60 15.67
C GLY A 78 7.75 -8.33 14.69
N VAL A 79 7.51 -7.53 13.67
CA VAL A 79 8.54 -7.07 12.73
C VAL A 79 9.37 -5.98 13.41
N PRO A 80 10.70 -6.03 13.34
CA PRO A 80 11.54 -4.92 13.76
C PRO A 80 11.22 -3.67 12.93
N GLU A 81 10.75 -2.63 13.60
CA GLU A 81 10.34 -1.37 12.97
C GLU A 81 11.10 -0.18 13.58
N VAL A 82 11.19 0.89 12.82
CA VAL A 82 11.70 2.16 13.33
C VAL A 82 10.80 2.69 14.48
N PRO A 83 11.32 3.52 15.39
CA PRO A 83 10.52 4.23 16.39
C PRO A 83 9.36 5.01 15.74
N ALA A 84 8.26 5.17 16.46
CA ALA A 84 7.06 5.81 15.90
C ALA A 84 7.31 7.25 15.45
N GLU A 85 8.18 7.96 16.15
CA GLU A 85 8.61 9.33 15.85
C GLU A 85 9.47 9.46 14.60
N GLU A 86 10.05 8.35 14.13
CA GLU A 86 10.90 8.30 12.93
C GLU A 86 10.16 7.79 11.70
N VAL A 87 8.87 7.46 11.82
CA VAL A 87 8.09 6.89 10.70
C VAL A 87 7.83 7.91 9.60
N LEU A 88 7.46 9.13 9.98
CA LEU A 88 7.14 10.19 9.02
C LEU A 88 8.41 10.87 8.52
N PRO A 89 8.46 11.27 7.24
CA PRO A 89 9.55 12.10 6.74
C PRO A 89 9.53 13.47 7.43
N ARG A 90 10.66 14.17 7.40
CA ARG A 90 10.78 15.51 7.99
C ARG A 90 9.88 16.53 7.30
N GLU A 91 9.80 16.44 5.98
CA GLU A 91 8.93 17.28 5.16
C GLU A 91 7.75 16.44 4.66
N LEU A 92 6.57 17.06 4.66
CA LEU A 92 5.34 16.41 4.22
C LEU A 92 5.09 16.71 2.74
N ALA A 93 5.99 16.24 1.88
CA ALA A 93 5.79 16.22 0.43
C ALA A 93 5.27 14.83 -0.02
N VAL A 94 4.50 14.79 -1.08
CA VAL A 94 3.95 13.53 -1.65
C VAL A 94 5.08 12.56 -2.02
N GLU A 95 6.17 13.07 -2.60
CA GLU A 95 7.33 12.28 -2.97
C GLU A 95 8.00 11.66 -1.75
N ASP A 96 8.24 12.44 -0.69
CA ASP A 96 8.90 11.97 0.54
C ASP A 96 8.05 10.95 1.29
N LEU A 97 6.74 11.16 1.37
CA LEU A 97 5.79 10.19 1.94
C LEU A 97 5.80 8.88 1.13
N SER A 98 5.82 8.97 -0.20
CA SER A 98 5.86 7.81 -1.09
C SER A 98 7.17 7.03 -0.97
N LYS A 99 8.29 7.73 -0.97
CA LYS A 99 9.61 7.14 -0.75
C LYS A 99 9.68 6.43 0.60
N ARG A 100 9.18 7.08 1.65
CA ARG A 100 9.16 6.53 2.99
C ARG A 100 8.32 5.26 3.09
N MET A 101 7.19 5.18 2.40
CA MET A 101 6.36 3.96 2.33
C MET A 101 7.17 2.78 1.78
N VAL A 102 7.93 2.97 0.71
CA VAL A 102 8.76 1.93 0.10
C VAL A 102 9.93 1.53 1.02
N GLU A 103 10.61 2.51 1.63
CA GLU A 103 11.72 2.27 2.57
C GLU A 103 11.31 1.40 3.76
N LEU A 104 10.08 1.54 4.24
CA LEU A 104 9.54 0.73 5.33
C LEU A 104 9.04 -0.63 4.83
N ALA A 105 8.50 -0.70 3.61
CA ALA A 105 7.92 -1.94 3.08
C ALA A 105 8.97 -3.01 2.73
N VAL A 106 10.10 -2.61 2.15
CA VAL A 106 11.12 -3.56 1.69
C VAL A 106 11.71 -4.40 2.82
N PRO A 107 12.15 -3.86 3.97
CA PRO A 107 12.59 -4.66 5.11
C PRO A 107 11.52 -5.62 5.65
N ARG A 108 10.24 -5.21 5.63
CA ARG A 108 9.12 -6.07 6.04
C ARG A 108 8.98 -7.29 5.16
N LEU A 109 9.13 -7.14 3.84
CA LEU A 109 9.13 -8.25 2.88
C LEU A 109 10.24 -9.25 3.23
N GLY A 110 11.46 -8.79 3.48
CA GLY A 110 12.59 -9.63 3.90
C GLY A 110 12.30 -10.38 5.19
N PHE A 111 11.79 -9.69 6.21
CA PHE A 111 11.44 -10.32 7.47
C PHE A 111 10.37 -11.40 7.29
N MET A 112 9.28 -11.09 6.59
CA MET A 112 8.18 -12.03 6.38
C MET A 112 8.58 -13.26 5.56
N ALA A 113 9.50 -13.10 4.61
CA ALA A 113 9.97 -14.18 3.75
C ALA A 113 10.62 -15.33 4.54
N GLU A 114 11.29 -15.00 5.63
CA GLU A 114 12.01 -15.96 6.50
C GLU A 114 11.09 -16.68 7.49
N ARG A 115 9.83 -16.34 7.55
CA ARG A 115 8.89 -16.92 8.52
C ARG A 115 8.36 -18.26 8.04
N ASP A 116 8.28 -19.23 8.96
CA ASP A 116 7.67 -20.53 8.71
C ASP A 116 6.14 -20.51 8.91
N GLU A 117 5.49 -21.62 8.60
CA GLU A 117 4.05 -21.74 8.73
C GLU A 117 3.58 -21.58 10.18
N GLU A 118 4.33 -22.11 11.14
CA GLU A 118 4.01 -22.04 12.58
C GLU A 118 3.95 -20.57 13.04
N TRP A 119 4.93 -19.75 12.63
CA TRP A 119 4.93 -18.32 12.93
C TRP A 119 3.69 -17.62 12.37
N TRP A 120 3.31 -17.91 11.12
CA TRP A 120 2.13 -17.32 10.50
C TRP A 120 0.83 -17.71 11.18
N ARG A 121 0.72 -18.95 11.65
CA ARG A 121 -0.46 -19.49 12.33
C ARG A 121 -0.48 -19.22 13.83
N THR A 122 0.61 -18.74 14.40
CA THR A 122 0.64 -18.39 15.83
C THR A 122 -0.40 -17.34 16.17
N VAL A 123 -1.22 -17.64 17.17
CA VAL A 123 -2.27 -16.75 17.68
C VAL A 123 -1.66 -15.76 18.66
N VAL A 124 -1.76 -14.46 18.36
CA VAL A 124 -1.20 -13.37 19.17
C VAL A 124 -2.30 -12.40 19.62
N PRO A 125 -2.06 -11.57 20.65
CA PRO A 125 -2.97 -10.49 21.02
C PRO A 125 -3.19 -9.54 19.84
N PHE A 126 -4.44 -9.12 19.67
CA PHE A 126 -4.85 -8.15 18.64
C PHE A 126 -5.98 -7.29 19.22
N PHE A 127 -5.65 -6.08 19.66
CA PHE A 127 -6.56 -5.20 20.41
C PHE A 127 -7.20 -5.94 21.61
N ASP A 128 -8.51 -6.07 21.61
CA ASP A 128 -9.32 -6.72 22.65
C ASP A 128 -9.53 -8.24 22.42
N THR A 129 -8.86 -8.82 21.41
CA THR A 129 -9.01 -10.22 21.00
C THR A 129 -7.68 -10.87 20.69
N ARG A 130 -7.70 -12.08 20.15
CA ARG A 130 -6.53 -12.82 19.69
C ARG A 130 -6.78 -13.34 18.28
N ARG A 131 -5.77 -13.27 17.41
CA ARG A 131 -5.86 -13.74 16.01
C ARG A 131 -4.53 -14.32 15.54
N GLU A 132 -4.58 -15.20 14.55
CA GLU A 132 -3.39 -15.66 13.85
C GLU A 132 -2.70 -14.49 13.16
N ARG A 133 -1.35 -14.50 13.09
CA ARG A 133 -0.60 -13.45 12.38
C ARG A 133 -1.01 -13.32 10.92
N ILE A 134 -1.30 -14.43 10.22
CA ILE A 134 -1.77 -14.39 8.83
C ILE A 134 -3.09 -13.64 8.70
N TRP A 135 -4.02 -13.82 9.65
CA TRP A 135 -5.28 -13.07 9.66
C TRP A 135 -5.03 -11.57 9.89
N ILE A 136 -4.14 -11.22 10.84
CA ILE A 136 -3.78 -9.82 11.14
C ILE A 136 -3.13 -9.16 9.93
N PHE A 137 -2.25 -9.88 9.22
CA PHE A 137 -1.64 -9.43 7.97
C PHE A 137 -2.72 -9.07 6.94
N TRP A 138 -3.67 -9.98 6.66
CA TRP A 138 -4.74 -9.72 5.70
C TRP A 138 -5.66 -8.58 6.15
N ARG A 139 -5.94 -8.48 7.45
CA ARG A 139 -6.67 -7.33 7.99
C ARG A 139 -5.95 -6.01 7.73
N ARG A 140 -4.60 -6.01 7.79
CA ARG A 140 -3.80 -4.84 7.45
C ARG A 140 -3.84 -4.51 5.96
N VAL A 141 -3.70 -5.50 5.09
CA VAL A 141 -3.80 -5.32 3.63
C VAL A 141 -5.15 -4.72 3.24
N LEU A 142 -6.24 -5.25 3.78
CA LEU A 142 -7.60 -4.70 3.54
C LEU A 142 -7.73 -3.25 4.03
N HIS A 143 -7.10 -2.90 5.14
CA HIS A 143 -7.09 -1.53 5.64
C HIS A 143 -6.28 -0.59 4.75
N THR A 144 -5.18 -1.07 4.16
CA THR A 144 -4.42 -0.34 3.15
C THR A 144 -5.26 -0.08 1.90
N ALA A 145 -5.94 -1.12 1.40
CA ALA A 145 -6.82 -1.02 0.24
C ALA A 145 -7.99 -0.04 0.49
N HIS A 146 -8.57 -0.04 1.70
CA HIS A 146 -9.62 0.90 2.10
C HIS A 146 -9.15 2.36 1.96
N HIS A 147 -8.00 2.69 2.50
CA HIS A 147 -7.52 4.09 2.48
C HIS A 147 -7.06 4.56 1.11
N HIS A 148 -6.38 3.72 0.32
CA HIS A 148 -6.02 4.15 -1.01
C HIS A 148 -7.26 4.33 -1.91
N THR A 149 -8.29 3.49 -1.75
CA THR A 149 -9.57 3.66 -2.45
C THR A 149 -10.28 4.94 -2.01
N GLN A 150 -10.24 5.28 -0.73
CA GLN A 150 -10.74 6.57 -0.25
C GLN A 150 -10.05 7.75 -0.97
N LEU A 151 -8.74 7.68 -1.14
CA LEU A 151 -7.98 8.71 -1.86
C LEU A 151 -8.31 8.76 -3.37
N THR A 152 -8.69 7.64 -4.01
CA THR A 152 -9.17 7.70 -5.41
C THR A 152 -10.46 8.50 -5.56
N VAL A 153 -11.34 8.47 -4.56
CA VAL A 153 -12.53 9.34 -4.53
C VAL A 153 -12.11 10.81 -4.40
N TYR A 154 -11.09 11.13 -3.58
CA TYR A 154 -10.59 12.50 -3.45
C TYR A 154 -9.97 13.01 -4.76
N LEU A 155 -9.21 12.16 -5.47
CA LEU A 155 -8.72 12.50 -6.82
C LEU A 155 -9.86 12.87 -7.74
N ARG A 156 -10.93 12.08 -7.77
CA ARG A 156 -12.10 12.35 -8.62
C ARG A 156 -12.76 13.69 -8.27
N LEU A 157 -12.91 14.00 -7.00
CA LEU A 157 -13.48 15.27 -6.54
C LEU A 157 -12.59 16.48 -6.86
N LEU A 158 -11.28 16.26 -6.95
CA LEU A 158 -10.31 17.28 -7.41
C LEU A 158 -10.21 17.41 -8.94
N GLY A 159 -10.99 16.62 -9.69
CA GLY A 159 -10.91 16.61 -11.14
C GLY A 159 -9.62 15.97 -11.69
N LYS A 160 -8.93 15.17 -10.87
CA LYS A 160 -7.69 14.50 -11.25
C LYS A 160 -7.94 13.09 -11.76
N PRO A 161 -7.03 12.55 -12.62
CA PRO A 161 -7.15 11.18 -13.10
C PRO A 161 -6.99 10.18 -11.98
N VAL A 162 -7.74 9.07 -12.05
CA VAL A 162 -7.68 7.95 -11.10
C VAL A 162 -6.90 6.81 -11.75
N PRO A 163 -5.80 6.35 -11.12
CA PRO A 163 -4.98 5.26 -11.67
C PRO A 163 -5.73 3.93 -11.64
N ALA A 164 -5.38 3.04 -12.56
CA ALA A 164 -5.94 1.70 -12.64
C ALA A 164 -5.22 0.77 -11.67
N THR A 165 -5.72 0.65 -10.44
CA THR A 165 -5.11 -0.19 -9.39
C THR A 165 -5.70 -1.60 -9.31
N TYR A 166 -7.02 -1.75 -9.51
CA TYR A 166 -7.71 -3.06 -9.48
C TYR A 166 -8.43 -3.38 -10.79
N GLY A 167 -8.31 -2.54 -11.78
CA GLY A 167 -8.98 -2.70 -13.06
C GLY A 167 -9.11 -1.38 -13.79
N PRO A 168 -9.79 -1.35 -14.93
CA PRO A 168 -9.97 -0.14 -15.71
C PRO A 168 -10.73 0.92 -14.91
N THR A 169 -10.40 2.17 -15.19
CA THR A 169 -11.11 3.34 -14.67
C THR A 169 -11.67 4.15 -15.85
N ALA A 170 -12.39 5.24 -15.56
CA ALA A 170 -12.80 6.16 -16.63
C ALA A 170 -11.61 6.83 -17.34
N ASP A 171 -10.43 6.86 -16.70
CA ASP A 171 -9.22 7.52 -17.20
C ASP A 171 -8.21 6.55 -17.80
N VAL A 172 -8.31 5.24 -17.49
CA VAL A 172 -7.35 4.23 -17.90
C VAL A 172 -8.05 2.93 -18.29
N SER A 173 -7.85 2.47 -19.52
CA SER A 173 -8.34 1.17 -19.97
C SER A 173 -7.25 0.10 -19.86
N TRP A 174 -7.65 -1.12 -19.47
CA TRP A 174 -6.77 -2.28 -19.34
C TRP A 174 -7.23 -3.39 -20.28
N GLN A 175 -6.85 -3.31 -21.53
CA GLN A 175 -7.19 -4.41 -22.46
C GLN A 175 -6.19 -5.56 -22.30
N GLY A 176 -6.71 -6.75 -21.97
CA GLY A 176 -5.93 -7.98 -21.94
C GLY A 176 -4.95 -8.14 -20.78
N ALA A 177 -5.10 -7.39 -19.70
CA ALA A 177 -4.28 -7.54 -18.52
C ALA A 177 -5.12 -7.92 -17.30
N ASP A 178 -4.60 -8.84 -16.48
CA ASP A 178 -5.11 -9.05 -15.12
C ASP A 178 -4.33 -8.18 -14.15
N PRO A 179 -4.93 -7.08 -13.67
CA PRO A 179 -4.23 -6.10 -12.85
C PRO A 179 -4.05 -6.52 -11.40
N THR A 180 -4.67 -7.60 -10.99
CA THR A 180 -4.79 -7.93 -9.57
C THR A 180 -3.83 -9.00 -9.10
N THR A 181 -3.16 -9.70 -10.00
CA THR A 181 -2.45 -10.93 -9.66
C THR A 181 -0.94 -10.81 -9.55
N THR A 182 -0.34 -9.73 -10.06
CA THR A 182 1.12 -9.57 -10.05
C THR A 182 1.57 -8.18 -9.60
N VAL A 183 2.79 -8.08 -9.07
CA VAL A 183 3.43 -6.80 -8.73
C VAL A 183 3.59 -5.94 -9.99
N GLU A 184 3.95 -6.56 -11.13
CA GLU A 184 4.08 -5.89 -12.43
C GLU A 184 2.79 -5.23 -12.91
N ALA A 185 1.62 -5.76 -12.51
CA ALA A 185 0.35 -5.20 -12.90
C ALA A 185 0.19 -3.74 -12.44
N ALA A 186 0.76 -3.38 -11.29
CA ALA A 186 0.74 -2.01 -10.80
C ALA A 186 1.59 -1.05 -11.65
N GLY A 187 2.61 -1.56 -12.35
CA GLY A 187 3.52 -0.77 -13.18
C GLY A 187 3.16 -0.69 -14.67
N ARG A 188 2.09 -1.36 -15.11
CA ARG A 188 1.74 -1.37 -16.54
C ARG A 188 1.27 0.00 -17.02
N PRO A 189 1.75 0.47 -18.19
CA PRO A 189 1.17 1.66 -18.80
C PRO A 189 -0.28 1.35 -19.22
N GLY A 190 -1.22 2.08 -18.66
CA GLY A 190 -2.60 2.06 -19.13
C GLY A 190 -2.69 2.71 -20.51
N LYS A 191 -3.58 2.24 -21.38
CA LYS A 191 -3.99 3.00 -22.54
C LYS A 191 -4.93 4.09 -22.07
N THR A 192 -4.68 5.33 -22.49
CA THR A 192 -5.66 6.40 -22.33
C THR A 192 -6.87 6.13 -23.21
N SER A 193 -8.07 6.39 -22.71
CA SER A 193 -9.31 6.28 -23.48
C SER A 193 -9.32 7.34 -24.59
N GLY A 194 -8.65 7.09 -25.68
CA GLY A 194 -8.50 8.06 -26.79
C GLY A 194 -7.54 7.59 -27.88
N ASP A 195 -6.96 6.41 -27.76
CA ASP A 195 -6.18 5.74 -28.83
C ASP A 195 -6.99 4.64 -29.50
#